data_8b413d080e9806791a82463dbe842697
#
_entry.id   8b413d080e9806791a82463dbe842697
#
_cell.length_a   1.000
_cell.length_b   1.000
_cell.length_c   1.000
_cell.angle_alpha   90.00
_cell.angle_beta   90.00
_cell.angle_gamma   90.00
#
_symmetry.space_group_name_H-M   'P 1'
#
loop_
_entity.id
_entity.type
_entity.pdbx_description
1 polymer ?
#
loop_
_entity_poly.entity_id
_entity_poly.type
_entity_poly.pdbx_seq_one_letter_code
_entity_poly.pdbx_strand_id
1 'polypeptide(L)'
;MPIVARYLQQFQPDVLCLQETKCRDSEFPYSAFRELGYDHIEIHGQKGYHGVATVSRRPLAESRRRDFCAKGDARHLCVDVRIGARKVELHNFYVPAGGDEPDPEINPKFAHKLSFFDELAEWAKQEPTGARDTVLVGDINVAPLETDVWNHKALLKVVSHTPIEVERFGAAMRAGQWVDAMRRFVPIEQRLYTWWSYRSPDWEKAD
;
A
#
# COMPACT_ATOMS: atom_id res chain seq x y z
N MET A 1 -5.32 17.78 3.59
CA MET A 1 -5.52 18.28 2.19
C MET A 1 -4.40 19.19 1.66
N PRO A 2 -3.82 20.20 2.34
CA PRO A 2 -2.86 21.13 1.68
C PRO A 2 -1.64 20.46 1.04
N ILE A 3 -1.06 19.44 1.70
CA ILE A 3 0.10 18.70 1.18
C ILE A 3 -0.30 17.87 -0.05
N VAL A 4 -1.41 17.13 0.02
CA VAL A 4 -1.90 16.33 -1.10
C VAL A 4 -2.27 17.22 -2.29
N ALA A 5 -2.92 18.36 -2.05
CA ALA A 5 -3.26 19.32 -3.11
C ALA A 5 -2.01 19.83 -3.83
N ARG A 6 -0.96 20.21 -3.07
CA ARG A 6 0.32 20.65 -3.65
C ARG A 6 0.97 19.56 -4.50
N TYR A 7 0.98 18.30 -3.99
CA TYR A 7 1.50 17.17 -4.74
C TYR A 7 0.74 16.97 -6.06
N LEU A 8 -0.60 16.98 -6.02
CA LEU A 8 -1.43 16.81 -7.21
C LEU A 8 -1.24 17.95 -8.23
N GLN A 9 -1.08 19.17 -7.77
CA GLN A 9 -0.81 20.34 -8.64
C GLN A 9 0.57 20.25 -9.30
N GLN A 10 1.58 19.79 -8.55
CA GLN A 10 2.97 19.72 -9.02
C GLN A 10 3.22 18.56 -9.96
N PHE A 11 2.77 17.36 -9.60
CA PHE A 11 3.10 16.12 -10.30
C PHE A 11 2.01 15.60 -11.24
N GLN A 12 0.77 16.01 -11.04
CA GLN A 12 -0.39 15.67 -11.87
C GLN A 12 -0.50 14.17 -12.25
N PRO A 13 -0.35 13.22 -11.30
CA PRO A 13 -0.48 11.81 -11.61
C PRO A 13 -1.89 11.52 -12.17
N ASP A 14 -2.02 10.55 -13.08
CA ASP A 14 -3.33 10.12 -13.56
C ASP A 14 -4.19 9.50 -12.44
N VAL A 15 -3.55 8.76 -11.53
CA VAL A 15 -4.19 8.09 -10.40
C VAL A 15 -3.35 8.27 -9.15
N LEU A 16 -3.99 8.56 -8.02
CA LEU A 16 -3.37 8.60 -6.69
C LEU A 16 -4.09 7.62 -5.76
N CYS A 17 -3.32 6.72 -5.14
CA CYS A 17 -3.79 5.81 -4.10
C CYS A 17 -3.39 6.34 -2.73
N LEU A 18 -4.38 6.48 -1.85
CA LEU A 18 -4.22 6.99 -0.49
C LEU A 18 -4.51 5.90 0.53
N GLN A 19 -3.75 5.90 1.61
CA GLN A 19 -3.96 5.06 2.78
C GLN A 19 -4.15 5.95 4.00
N GLU A 20 -4.66 5.36 5.09
CA GLU A 20 -4.94 6.08 6.33
C GLU A 20 -5.87 7.30 6.17
N THR A 21 -6.92 7.16 5.37
CA THR A 21 -7.90 8.25 5.18
C THR A 21 -8.65 8.59 6.47
N LYS A 22 -8.79 7.63 7.39
CA LYS A 22 -9.35 7.77 8.75
C LYS A 22 -10.72 8.44 8.81
N CYS A 23 -11.46 8.44 7.72
CA CYS A 23 -12.80 9.00 7.59
C CYS A 23 -13.75 7.98 6.97
N ARG A 24 -15.05 8.14 7.21
CA ARG A 24 -16.08 7.36 6.50
C ARG A 24 -16.15 7.79 5.04
N ASP A 25 -16.75 6.96 4.20
CA ASP A 25 -16.97 7.27 2.78
C ASP A 25 -17.66 8.64 2.62
N SER A 26 -18.70 8.92 3.43
CA SER A 26 -19.44 10.19 3.38
C SER A 26 -18.68 11.42 3.88
N GLU A 27 -17.58 11.23 4.62
CA GLU A 27 -16.75 12.31 5.19
C GLU A 27 -15.52 12.62 4.33
N PHE A 28 -15.30 11.86 3.26
CA PHE A 28 -14.15 12.05 2.37
C PHE A 28 -14.27 13.39 1.62
N PRO A 29 -13.18 14.15 1.45
CA PRO A 29 -13.23 15.50 0.86
C PRO A 29 -13.33 15.47 -0.68
N TYR A 30 -14.42 14.92 -1.22
CA TYR A 30 -14.64 14.76 -2.67
C TYR A 30 -14.50 16.06 -3.46
N SER A 31 -15.08 17.16 -2.98
CA SER A 31 -15.04 18.45 -3.67
C SER A 31 -13.62 18.94 -3.90
N ALA A 32 -12.77 18.82 -2.87
CA ALA A 32 -11.38 19.26 -2.94
C ALA A 32 -10.55 18.48 -3.98
N PHE A 33 -10.86 17.20 -4.22
CA PHE A 33 -10.21 16.44 -5.28
C PHE A 33 -10.77 16.77 -6.66
N ARG A 34 -12.10 16.96 -6.79
CA ARG A 34 -12.74 17.34 -8.04
C ARG A 34 -12.27 18.72 -8.54
N GLU A 35 -12.09 19.70 -7.64
CA GLU A 35 -11.52 21.00 -7.96
C GLU A 35 -10.11 20.92 -8.54
N LEU A 36 -9.39 19.82 -8.27
CA LEU A 36 -8.07 19.52 -8.81
C LEU A 36 -8.11 18.64 -10.09
N GLY A 37 -9.31 18.35 -10.60
CA GLY A 37 -9.52 17.54 -11.81
C GLY A 37 -9.50 16.02 -11.58
N TYR A 38 -9.66 15.57 -10.33
CA TYR A 38 -9.77 14.15 -9.97
C TYR A 38 -11.25 13.81 -9.73
N ASP A 39 -12.00 13.64 -10.82
CA ASP A 39 -13.46 13.46 -10.78
C ASP A 39 -13.89 12.04 -10.39
N HIS A 40 -13.02 11.06 -10.61
CA HIS A 40 -13.29 9.65 -10.36
C HIS A 40 -12.66 9.23 -9.04
N ILE A 41 -13.51 8.91 -8.04
CA ILE A 41 -13.09 8.66 -6.67
C ILE A 41 -13.79 7.43 -6.14
N GLU A 42 -13.00 6.45 -5.74
CA GLU A 42 -13.45 5.26 -5.02
C GLU A 42 -12.79 5.24 -3.64
N ILE A 43 -13.56 4.89 -2.64
CA ILE A 43 -13.11 4.85 -1.26
C ILE A 43 -13.65 3.63 -0.53
N HIS A 44 -12.83 3.06 0.35
CA HIS A 44 -13.22 2.15 1.40
C HIS A 44 -12.80 2.77 2.72
N GLY A 45 -13.71 3.53 3.34
CA GLY A 45 -13.45 4.36 4.51
C GLY A 45 -13.82 3.69 5.82
N GLN A 46 -13.14 4.10 6.89
CA GLN A 46 -13.43 3.68 8.26
C GLN A 46 -13.20 4.86 9.21
N LYS A 47 -14.16 5.11 10.10
CA LYS A 47 -14.07 6.25 11.03
C LYS A 47 -12.90 6.12 11.99
N GLY A 48 -12.00 7.08 11.98
CA GLY A 48 -10.90 7.22 12.94
C GLY A 48 -9.71 6.30 12.74
N TYR A 49 -9.86 5.23 11.95
CA TYR A 49 -8.82 4.22 11.69
C TYR A 49 -8.80 3.84 10.23
N HIS A 50 -7.67 3.33 9.74
CA HIS A 50 -7.51 2.74 8.40
C HIS A 50 -8.10 3.62 7.28
N GLY A 51 -8.72 2.99 6.30
CA GLY A 51 -9.30 3.64 5.13
C GLY A 51 -8.32 3.76 3.98
N VAL A 52 -8.78 3.37 2.79
CA VAL A 52 -8.04 3.50 1.53
C VAL A 52 -8.91 4.21 0.51
N ALA A 53 -8.30 5.05 -0.33
CA ALA A 53 -9.01 5.73 -1.41
C ALA A 53 -8.16 5.75 -2.68
N THR A 54 -8.83 5.65 -3.82
CA THR A 54 -8.22 5.81 -5.14
C THR A 54 -8.90 6.99 -5.81
N VAL A 55 -8.14 8.04 -6.10
CA VAL A 55 -8.63 9.23 -6.80
C VAL A 55 -7.97 9.31 -8.17
N SER A 56 -8.73 9.62 -9.21
CA SER A 56 -8.28 9.49 -10.59
C SER A 56 -8.83 10.58 -11.50
N ARG A 57 -8.01 10.99 -12.46
CA ARG A 57 -8.40 11.80 -13.62
C ARG A 57 -8.99 10.92 -14.74
N ARG A 58 -8.78 9.60 -14.65
CA ARG A 58 -9.27 8.60 -15.58
C ARG A 58 -10.50 7.91 -15.00
N PRO A 59 -11.45 7.46 -15.83
CA PRO A 59 -12.58 6.68 -15.36
C PRO A 59 -12.14 5.44 -14.59
N LEU A 60 -12.76 5.22 -13.43
CA LEU A 60 -12.64 4.03 -12.61
C LEU A 60 -13.85 3.15 -12.80
N ALA A 61 -13.69 1.85 -12.84
CA ALA A 61 -14.76 0.88 -12.96
C ALA A 61 -14.55 -0.29 -11.99
N GLU A 62 -15.59 -1.08 -11.77
CA GLU A 62 -15.57 -2.34 -11.02
C GLU A 62 -14.87 -2.23 -9.65
N SER A 63 -15.31 -1.28 -8.82
CA SER A 63 -14.82 -1.14 -7.45
C SER A 63 -15.11 -2.40 -6.63
N ARG A 64 -14.05 -2.98 -6.05
CA ARG A 64 -14.11 -4.20 -5.24
C ARG A 64 -13.33 -4.00 -3.94
N ARG A 65 -13.86 -4.57 -2.86
CA ARG A 65 -13.24 -4.52 -1.53
C ARG A 65 -13.08 -5.95 -1.00
N ARG A 66 -11.99 -6.22 -0.31
CA ARG A 66 -11.80 -7.49 0.37
C ARG A 66 -11.45 -7.23 1.84
N ASP A 67 -12.13 -7.92 2.71
CA ASP A 67 -11.85 -7.93 4.14
C ASP A 67 -10.85 -9.04 4.44
N PHE A 68 -9.57 -8.68 4.48
CA PHE A 68 -8.51 -9.59 4.87
C PHE A 68 -8.55 -9.85 6.38
N CYS A 69 -8.38 -11.11 6.77
CA CYS A 69 -8.43 -11.58 8.15
C CYS A 69 -9.80 -11.40 8.84
N ALA A 70 -10.87 -11.16 8.09
CA ALA A 70 -12.24 -11.02 8.60
C ALA A 70 -12.36 -10.06 9.82
N LYS A 71 -11.62 -8.92 9.76
CA LYS A 71 -11.58 -7.91 10.81
C LYS A 71 -12.53 -6.74 10.56
N GLY A 72 -13.12 -6.65 9.38
CA GLY A 72 -13.91 -5.49 8.95
C GLY A 72 -13.06 -4.22 8.75
N ASP A 73 -11.75 -4.38 8.60
CA ASP A 73 -10.81 -3.27 8.42
C ASP A 73 -10.80 -2.77 6.97
N ALA A 74 -10.95 -1.47 6.78
CA ALA A 74 -10.90 -0.83 5.47
C ALA A 74 -9.44 -0.70 4.97
N ARG A 75 -8.87 -1.83 4.50
CA ARG A 75 -7.44 -1.94 4.13
C ARG A 75 -7.18 -2.29 2.67
N HIS A 76 -8.22 -2.59 1.91
CA HIS A 76 -8.08 -2.97 0.52
C HIS A 76 -9.20 -2.36 -0.33
N LEU A 77 -8.80 -1.84 -1.48
CA LEU A 77 -9.68 -1.35 -2.53
C LEU A 77 -9.06 -1.69 -3.88
N CYS A 78 -9.81 -2.39 -4.70
CA CYS A 78 -9.44 -2.66 -6.08
C CYS A 78 -10.36 -1.89 -7.02
N VAL A 79 -9.79 -1.31 -8.07
CA VAL A 79 -10.52 -0.63 -9.14
C VAL A 79 -9.92 -0.99 -10.49
N ASP A 80 -10.72 -0.99 -11.53
CA ASP A 80 -10.24 -1.10 -12.89
C ASP A 80 -9.97 0.29 -13.47
N VAL A 81 -8.77 0.49 -14.00
CA VAL A 81 -8.35 1.73 -14.66
C VAL A 81 -8.08 1.43 -16.13
N ARG A 82 -8.60 2.25 -17.03
CA ARG A 82 -8.32 2.13 -18.46
C ARG A 82 -7.09 2.96 -18.83
N ILE A 83 -6.05 2.31 -19.37
CA ILE A 83 -4.83 2.94 -19.86
C ILE A 83 -4.71 2.65 -21.37
N GLY A 84 -5.10 3.60 -22.21
CA GLY A 84 -5.25 3.37 -23.64
C GLY A 84 -6.30 2.30 -23.93
N ALA A 85 -5.92 1.25 -24.67
CA ALA A 85 -6.78 0.11 -24.96
C ALA A 85 -6.75 -0.98 -23.84
N ARG A 86 -5.85 -0.87 -22.87
CA ARG A 86 -5.66 -1.86 -21.82
C ARG A 86 -6.52 -1.53 -20.60
N LYS A 87 -7.03 -2.58 -19.96
CA LYS A 87 -7.68 -2.52 -18.66
C LYS A 87 -6.69 -3.01 -17.62
N VAL A 88 -6.37 -2.17 -16.64
CA VAL A 88 -5.46 -2.47 -15.54
C VAL A 88 -6.27 -2.60 -14.27
N GLU A 89 -6.11 -3.70 -13.57
CA GLU A 89 -6.66 -3.92 -12.23
C GLU A 89 -5.69 -3.35 -11.20
N LEU A 90 -6.12 -2.29 -10.51
CA LEU A 90 -5.30 -1.55 -9.56
C LEU A 90 -5.76 -1.85 -8.14
N HIS A 91 -4.90 -2.52 -7.37
CA HIS A 91 -5.11 -2.81 -5.96
C HIS A 91 -4.39 -1.80 -5.08
N ASN A 92 -5.14 -1.11 -4.22
CA ASN A 92 -4.63 -0.21 -3.20
C ASN A 92 -4.71 -0.90 -1.84
N PHE A 93 -3.55 -1.20 -1.25
CA PHE A 93 -3.44 -1.88 0.04
C PHE A 93 -2.96 -0.96 1.15
N TYR A 94 -3.48 -1.21 2.35
CA TYR A 94 -2.93 -0.71 3.61
C TYR A 94 -2.70 -1.89 4.54
N VAL A 95 -1.53 -2.49 4.45
CA VAL A 95 -1.15 -3.64 5.28
C VAL A 95 -1.03 -3.21 6.75
N PRO A 96 -1.42 -4.03 7.74
CA PRO A 96 -1.24 -3.70 9.15
C PRO A 96 0.21 -3.32 9.50
N ALA A 97 0.40 -2.24 10.28
CA ALA A 97 1.74 -1.80 10.69
C ALA A 97 2.45 -2.84 11.59
N GLY A 98 1.70 -3.58 12.41
CA GLY A 98 2.24 -4.63 13.26
C GLY A 98 2.61 -4.20 14.68
N GLY A 99 2.48 -2.92 15.03
CA GLY A 99 2.86 -2.41 16.36
C GLY A 99 4.37 -2.32 16.54
N ASP A 100 4.84 -2.36 17.78
CA ASP A 100 6.25 -2.10 18.12
C ASP A 100 7.04 -3.39 18.47
N GLU A 101 6.33 -4.43 18.95
CA GLU A 101 6.96 -5.68 19.37
C GLU A 101 6.82 -6.75 18.28
N PRO A 102 7.93 -7.28 17.74
CA PRO A 102 7.91 -8.26 16.62
C PRO A 102 7.75 -9.70 17.10
N ASP A 103 6.89 -9.95 18.06
CA ASP A 103 6.57 -11.27 18.57
C ASP A 103 5.05 -11.53 18.45
N PRO A 104 4.62 -12.49 17.60
CA PRO A 104 3.20 -12.76 17.41
C PRO A 104 2.52 -13.41 18.62
N GLU A 105 3.27 -14.01 19.56
CA GLU A 105 2.68 -14.65 20.75
C GLU A 105 2.23 -13.61 21.79
N ILE A 106 2.92 -12.47 21.85
CA ILE A 106 2.64 -11.42 22.83
C ILE A 106 2.03 -10.15 22.20
N ASN A 107 2.21 -9.96 20.88
CA ASN A 107 1.69 -8.79 20.16
C ASN A 107 0.64 -9.19 19.12
N PRO A 108 -0.66 -9.05 19.42
CA PRO A 108 -1.73 -9.41 18.49
C PRO A 108 -1.74 -8.54 17.21
N LYS A 109 -1.16 -7.34 17.22
CA LYS A 109 -1.03 -6.50 16.01
C LYS A 109 0.00 -7.09 15.06
N PHE A 110 1.08 -7.64 15.60
CA PHE A 110 2.10 -8.32 14.80
C PHE A 110 1.57 -9.64 14.24
N ALA A 111 0.89 -10.44 15.08
CA ALA A 111 0.20 -11.65 14.62
C ALA A 111 -0.79 -11.35 13.48
N HIS A 112 -1.58 -10.28 13.61
CA HIS A 112 -2.50 -9.85 12.55
C HIS A 112 -1.78 -9.49 11.25
N LYS A 113 -0.66 -8.78 11.32
CA LYS A 113 0.16 -8.45 10.14
C LYS A 113 0.65 -9.70 9.42
N LEU A 114 1.16 -10.67 10.17
CA LEU A 114 1.62 -11.92 9.60
C LEU A 114 0.47 -12.70 8.94
N SER A 115 -0.68 -12.80 9.62
CA SER A 115 -1.89 -13.43 9.06
C SER A 115 -2.39 -12.73 7.80
N PHE A 116 -2.25 -11.39 7.72
CA PHE A 116 -2.61 -10.63 6.53
C PHE A 116 -1.75 -11.04 5.33
N PHE A 117 -0.44 -11.21 5.51
CA PHE A 117 0.45 -11.69 4.43
C PHE A 117 0.15 -13.14 4.04
N ASP A 118 -0.19 -13.99 5.01
CA ASP A 118 -0.59 -15.38 4.71
C ASP A 118 -1.87 -15.41 3.86
N GLU A 119 -2.89 -14.65 4.24
CA GLU A 119 -4.13 -14.56 3.46
C GLU A 119 -3.91 -13.89 2.09
N LEU A 120 -3.02 -12.88 2.02
CA LEU A 120 -2.62 -12.27 0.77
C LEU A 120 -1.98 -13.29 -0.18
N ALA A 121 -1.11 -14.16 0.35
CA ALA A 121 -0.50 -15.24 -0.43
C ALA A 121 -1.51 -16.27 -0.93
N GLU A 122 -2.46 -16.67 -0.09
CA GLU A 122 -3.52 -17.61 -0.48
C GLU A 122 -4.46 -16.99 -1.53
N TRP A 123 -4.83 -15.73 -1.37
CA TRP A 123 -5.61 -15.00 -2.36
C TRP A 123 -4.86 -14.90 -3.70
N ALA A 124 -3.59 -14.55 -3.66
CA ALA A 124 -2.76 -14.43 -4.86
C ALA A 124 -2.63 -15.72 -5.68
N LYS A 125 -2.64 -16.89 -5.01
CA LYS A 125 -2.66 -18.21 -5.69
C LYS A 125 -3.94 -18.48 -6.47
N GLN A 126 -5.06 -17.88 -6.03
CA GLN A 126 -6.38 -18.12 -6.62
C GLN A 126 -6.66 -17.20 -7.81
N GLU A 127 -5.94 -16.09 -7.89
CA GLU A 127 -6.08 -15.14 -9.00
C GLU A 127 -5.35 -15.67 -10.25
N PRO A 128 -6.00 -15.69 -11.40
CA PRO A 128 -5.37 -16.19 -12.63
C PRO A 128 -4.25 -15.25 -13.06
N THR A 129 -3.01 -15.67 -12.84
CA THR A 129 -1.81 -14.95 -13.30
C THR A 129 -1.81 -14.81 -14.82
N GLY A 130 -1.58 -13.60 -15.30
CA GLY A 130 -1.49 -13.29 -16.72
C GLY A 130 -2.84 -13.11 -17.43
N ALA A 131 -3.97 -13.34 -16.77
CA ALA A 131 -5.28 -13.08 -17.37
C ALA A 131 -5.63 -11.58 -17.40
N ARG A 132 -5.00 -10.78 -16.52
CA ARG A 132 -5.21 -9.33 -16.40
C ARG A 132 -3.89 -8.62 -16.12
N ASP A 133 -3.77 -7.39 -16.60
CA ASP A 133 -2.72 -6.47 -16.14
C ASP A 133 -3.07 -6.02 -14.72
N THR A 134 -2.32 -6.50 -13.73
CA THR A 134 -2.57 -6.21 -12.32
C THR A 134 -1.43 -5.39 -11.73
N VAL A 135 -1.79 -4.32 -11.04
CA VAL A 135 -0.85 -3.45 -10.30
C VAL A 135 -1.28 -3.40 -8.84
N LEU A 136 -0.35 -3.70 -7.95
CA LEU A 136 -0.54 -3.62 -6.51
C LEU A 136 0.32 -2.49 -5.97
N VAL A 137 -0.31 -1.56 -5.26
CA VAL A 137 0.33 -0.40 -4.63
C VAL A 137 -0.19 -0.18 -3.22
N GLY A 138 0.46 0.67 -2.47
CA GLY A 138 0.00 1.13 -1.16
C GLY A 138 1.08 1.10 -0.10
N ASP A 139 0.66 1.17 1.15
CA ASP A 139 1.55 1.02 2.30
C ASP A 139 1.61 -0.46 2.70
N ILE A 140 2.67 -1.13 2.28
CA ILE A 140 2.87 -2.56 2.54
C ILE A 140 3.46 -2.81 3.93
N ASN A 141 3.93 -1.76 4.60
CA ASN A 141 4.50 -1.81 5.95
C ASN A 141 5.63 -2.84 6.14
N VAL A 142 6.35 -3.16 5.07
CA VAL A 142 7.55 -4.00 5.10
C VAL A 142 8.60 -3.50 4.13
N ALA A 143 9.85 -3.48 4.56
CA ALA A 143 11.01 -3.19 3.74
C ALA A 143 11.74 -4.52 3.46
N PRO A 144 11.61 -5.12 2.27
CA PRO A 144 12.05 -6.50 2.04
C PRO A 144 13.55 -6.68 1.88
N LEU A 145 14.29 -5.65 1.44
CA LEU A 145 15.72 -5.76 1.12
C LEU A 145 16.58 -5.01 2.12
N GLU A 146 17.84 -5.43 2.24
CA GLU A 146 18.86 -4.74 3.06
C GLU A 146 19.05 -3.28 2.61
N THR A 147 18.89 -3.03 1.32
CA THR A 147 19.03 -1.72 0.67
C THR A 147 17.76 -0.86 0.74
N ASP A 148 16.66 -1.40 1.27
CA ASP A 148 15.43 -0.64 1.51
C ASP A 148 15.44 0.08 2.85
N VAL A 149 16.44 -0.18 3.70
CA VAL A 149 16.56 0.38 5.04
C VAL A 149 17.92 1.03 5.27
N TRP A 150 17.96 2.02 6.14
CA TRP A 150 19.18 2.75 6.47
C TRP A 150 20.21 1.90 7.24
N ASN A 151 19.77 0.91 8.03
CA ASN A 151 20.63 0.02 8.79
C ASN A 151 19.96 -1.35 8.97
N HIS A 152 20.24 -2.26 8.03
CA HIS A 152 19.71 -3.62 8.04
C HIS A 152 19.93 -4.34 9.38
N LYS A 153 21.16 -4.37 9.89
CA LYS A 153 21.50 -5.11 11.12
C LYS A 153 20.73 -4.61 12.35
N ALA A 154 20.55 -3.31 12.46
CA ALA A 154 19.81 -2.72 13.59
C ALA A 154 18.29 -3.01 13.49
N LEU A 155 17.77 -3.17 12.28
CA LEU A 155 16.33 -3.30 12.03
C LEU A 155 15.84 -4.76 11.95
N LEU A 156 16.72 -5.76 11.99
CA LEU A 156 16.34 -7.19 11.97
C LEU A 156 15.39 -7.60 13.12
N LYS A 157 15.34 -6.83 14.19
CA LYS A 157 14.46 -7.06 15.35
C LYS A 157 13.40 -5.95 15.50
N VAL A 158 13.18 -5.18 14.46
CA VAL A 158 12.21 -4.08 14.46
C VAL A 158 11.11 -4.39 13.46
N VAL A 159 9.88 -4.19 13.87
CA VAL A 159 8.70 -4.36 13.01
C VAL A 159 8.88 -3.58 11.69
N SER A 160 8.45 -4.16 10.61
CA SER A 160 8.59 -3.75 9.20
C SER A 160 9.91 -4.17 8.52
N HIS A 161 10.84 -4.82 9.23
CA HIS A 161 12.05 -5.38 8.61
C HIS A 161 12.52 -6.70 9.25
N THR A 162 11.66 -7.37 10.01
CA THR A 162 12.03 -8.67 10.59
C THR A 162 12.08 -9.76 9.52
N PRO A 163 12.94 -10.80 9.70
CA PRO A 163 13.04 -11.90 8.73
C PRO A 163 11.70 -12.59 8.44
N ILE A 164 10.85 -12.76 9.46
CA ILE A 164 9.55 -13.41 9.28
C ILE A 164 8.58 -12.57 8.43
N GLU A 165 8.59 -11.25 8.57
CA GLU A 165 7.77 -10.35 7.73
C GLU A 165 8.23 -10.40 6.28
N VAL A 166 9.55 -10.31 6.07
CA VAL A 166 10.17 -10.36 4.75
C VAL A 166 9.88 -11.69 4.06
N GLU A 167 9.97 -12.81 4.79
CA GLU A 167 9.67 -14.14 4.28
C GLU A 167 8.20 -14.25 3.82
N ARG A 168 7.24 -13.82 4.66
CA ARG A 168 5.81 -13.89 4.36
C ARG A 168 5.41 -12.98 3.21
N PHE A 169 5.93 -11.76 3.19
CA PHE A 169 5.74 -10.88 2.03
C PHE A 169 6.33 -11.49 0.76
N GLY A 170 7.54 -12.05 0.84
CA GLY A 170 8.17 -12.77 -0.28
C GLY A 170 7.34 -13.97 -0.75
N ALA A 171 6.68 -14.69 0.17
CA ALA A 171 5.76 -15.78 -0.18
C ALA A 171 4.54 -15.26 -0.95
N ALA A 172 3.95 -14.14 -0.53
CA ALA A 172 2.84 -13.50 -1.25
C ALA A 172 3.26 -13.03 -2.66
N MET A 173 4.44 -12.41 -2.78
CA MET A 173 5.01 -12.00 -4.07
C MET A 173 5.19 -13.18 -5.02
N ARG A 174 5.74 -14.29 -4.53
CA ARG A 174 5.91 -15.53 -5.34
C ARG A 174 4.58 -16.16 -5.72
N ALA A 175 3.63 -16.21 -4.78
CA ALA A 175 2.31 -16.78 -5.01
C ALA A 175 1.55 -16.04 -6.13
N GLY A 176 1.61 -14.71 -6.15
CA GLY A 176 1.01 -13.86 -7.18
C GLY A 176 1.88 -13.69 -8.44
N GLN A 177 3.10 -14.26 -8.47
CA GLN A 177 4.08 -14.03 -9.53
C GLN A 177 4.33 -12.53 -9.78
N TRP A 178 4.24 -11.72 -8.73
CA TRP A 178 4.44 -10.28 -8.80
C TRP A 178 5.91 -9.92 -8.86
N VAL A 179 6.20 -8.82 -9.56
CA VAL A 179 7.54 -8.24 -9.64
C VAL A 179 7.53 -6.86 -9.01
N ASP A 180 8.59 -6.54 -8.27
CA ASP A 180 8.82 -5.18 -7.80
C ASP A 180 9.19 -4.31 -9.00
N ALA A 181 8.26 -3.43 -9.39
CA ALA A 181 8.42 -2.57 -10.55
C ALA A 181 9.57 -1.56 -10.38
N MET A 182 9.78 -1.03 -9.15
CA MET A 182 10.87 -0.10 -8.88
C MET A 182 12.24 -0.77 -8.99
N ARG A 183 12.35 -2.00 -8.51
CA ARG A 183 13.58 -2.79 -8.58
C ARG A 183 13.95 -3.29 -10.00
N ARG A 184 13.04 -3.10 -10.96
CA ARG A 184 13.38 -3.26 -12.41
C ARG A 184 14.20 -2.10 -12.95
N PHE A 185 14.16 -0.94 -12.31
CA PHE A 185 14.87 0.28 -12.72
C PHE A 185 15.99 0.64 -11.76
N VAL A 186 15.86 0.29 -10.49
CA VAL A 186 16.85 0.55 -9.44
C VAL A 186 17.52 -0.77 -9.05
N PRO A 187 18.83 -0.95 -9.30
CA PRO A 187 19.57 -2.16 -8.94
C PRO A 187 19.40 -2.52 -7.47
N ILE A 188 19.41 -3.81 -7.15
CA ILE A 188 19.20 -4.33 -5.81
C ILE A 188 20.28 -3.85 -4.81
N GLU A 189 21.48 -3.54 -5.30
CA GLU A 189 22.62 -3.03 -4.52
C GLU A 189 22.49 -1.55 -4.20
N GLN A 190 21.62 -0.84 -4.92
CA GLN A 190 21.37 0.58 -4.69
C GLN A 190 20.31 0.77 -3.62
N ARG A 191 20.54 1.71 -2.71
CA ARG A 191 19.56 2.11 -1.69
C ARG A 191 18.30 2.69 -2.34
N LEU A 192 17.13 2.26 -1.83
CA LEU A 192 15.83 2.74 -2.26
C LEU A 192 14.92 2.88 -1.06
N TYR A 193 14.89 4.06 -0.49
CA TYR A 193 14.01 4.37 0.63
C TYR A 193 12.66 4.87 0.11
N THR A 194 11.57 4.27 0.60
CA THR A 194 10.20 4.65 0.24
C THR A 194 9.42 5.19 1.43
N TRP A 195 10.05 5.25 2.61
CA TRP A 195 9.43 5.73 3.83
C TRP A 195 10.41 6.52 4.69
N TRP A 196 9.93 7.61 5.30
CA TRP A 196 10.67 8.46 6.23
C TRP A 196 9.82 8.76 7.46
N SER A 197 10.46 8.78 8.64
CA SER A 197 9.79 9.16 9.88
C SER A 197 9.73 10.68 10.03
N TYR A 198 8.53 11.24 10.06
CA TYR A 198 8.33 12.65 10.41
C TYR A 198 8.75 13.01 11.85
N ARG A 199 9.03 12.00 12.68
CA ARG A 199 9.55 12.19 14.04
C ARG A 199 11.08 12.28 14.07
N SER A 200 11.74 11.97 12.96
CA SER A 200 13.19 12.15 12.85
C SER A 200 13.50 13.62 12.71
N PRO A 201 14.44 14.19 13.52
CA PRO A 201 14.86 15.59 13.37
C PRO A 201 15.54 15.88 12.03
N ASP A 202 15.98 14.84 11.34
CA ASP A 202 16.74 14.94 10.08
C ASP A 202 15.93 14.61 8.83
N TRP A 203 14.61 14.40 8.97
CA TRP A 203 13.78 14.03 7.81
C TRP A 203 13.82 15.07 6.66
N GLU A 204 14.03 16.35 6.99
CA GLU A 204 14.20 17.43 5.99
C GLU A 204 15.57 17.42 5.30
N LYS A 205 16.55 16.72 5.90
CA LYS A 205 17.94 16.65 5.45
C LYS A 205 18.30 15.29 4.84
N ALA A 206 17.36 14.37 4.82
CA ALA A 206 17.55 13.05 4.23
C ALA A 206 17.57 13.18 2.70
N ASP A 207 18.74 13.51 2.17
CA ASP A 207 19.11 13.43 0.75
C ASP A 207 19.40 11.96 0.37
#